data_8e499ff0ba2c04431b87c9e68392282f
#
_entry.id   8e499ff0ba2c04431b87c9e68392282f
#
_cell.length_a   1.000
_cell.length_b   1.000
_cell.length_c   1.000
_cell.angle_alpha   90.00
_cell.angle_beta   90.00
_cell.angle_gamma   90.00
#
_symmetry.space_group_name_H-M   'P 1'
#
loop_
_entity.id
_entity.type
_entity.pdbx_description
1 polymer ?
#
loop_
_entity_poly.entity_id
_entity_poly.type
_entity_poly.pdbx_seq_one_letter_code
_entity_poly.pdbx_strand_id
1 'polypeptide(L)'
;MKQEMASLGAAPTSGPASGTRSSARSSATSHAESSSSPYPELGRLAAEAVERALALGAGDAEAVVIGSEEFHVNVRLGQVEQLTESGSRALGLRVFFAADPQDPSAGCRTASTSTSDLSAEGLARIIDSAVQLARVTGPDPFAGLPEREAFGSHGPESLALYFDDVEAMPASERIAAAREVEAAAMAFDPRIQNCAGAEFSANTMWRSMVNSRGFSAAYRSSYCGFSVAPIAQDAAGSMQRDYWYSSARAARLLQSPGEVGRIAAQRALRRLGARRVATQRCPVVFSAEMARGLMSTLLGAANGDAIYRKSSIFADRMGERVAGENITMVDDGTMVFEHPLPGGGGLRAGGFGTSPFDGDGLPTRRTVIVERGVLRSLMLNTYTARKLSMTSTGKASRGLAGAPGIGGGNYFLEPGDATPEQIIAGVSSGFYVLQTMGHGVNLVTGDYSVGAAGLWIENGEPAFPVEQITIAGNLKEIFHNIAAIGNDLEFRGAGAVPTLRVEGLTVAGS
;
A
#
# COMPACT_ATOMS: atom_id res chain seq x y z
N MET A 1 3.42 10.40 14.82
CA MET A 1 2.65 10.96 13.70
C MET A 1 3.42 11.09 12.38
N LYS A 2 4.76 10.84 12.35
CA LYS A 2 5.56 10.69 11.11
C LYS A 2 5.51 9.28 10.49
N GLN A 3 4.84 8.34 11.12
CA GLN A 3 4.83 6.91 10.70
C GLN A 3 3.63 6.48 9.84
N GLU A 4 2.55 7.25 9.81
CA GLU A 4 1.34 6.82 9.09
C GLU A 4 1.35 7.09 7.58
N MET A 5 2.20 8.00 7.11
CA MET A 5 2.39 8.21 5.66
C MET A 5 3.41 7.24 5.03
N ALA A 6 4.16 6.49 5.83
CA ALA A 6 5.25 5.61 5.36
C ALA A 6 4.80 4.17 5.02
N SER A 7 3.53 3.80 5.20
CA SER A 7 3.06 2.43 4.95
C SER A 7 2.71 2.15 3.48
N LEU A 8 2.89 3.09 2.59
CA LEU A 8 2.77 2.88 1.15
C LEU A 8 4.18 2.77 0.55
N GLY A 9 4.85 1.64 0.79
CA GLY A 9 6.01 1.20 0.03
C GLY A 9 7.36 1.79 0.45
N ALA A 10 7.76 1.70 1.71
CA ALA A 10 9.10 2.10 2.13
C ALA A 10 10.08 0.92 2.16
N ALA A 11 11.16 1.04 1.40
CA ALA A 11 12.38 0.30 1.62
C ALA A 11 13.13 0.86 2.85
N PRO A 12 13.94 0.05 3.56
CA PRO A 12 14.60 0.48 4.79
C PRO A 12 15.71 1.51 4.52
N THR A 13 15.70 2.59 5.30
CA THR A 13 16.73 3.63 5.30
C THR A 13 17.97 3.12 6.04
N SER A 14 19.13 3.12 5.37
CA SER A 14 20.46 3.03 6.01
C SER A 14 20.95 4.43 6.40
N GLY A 15 21.49 4.56 7.61
CA GLY A 15 21.96 5.80 8.20
C GLY A 15 23.26 6.38 7.58
N PRO A 16 23.71 7.56 8.01
CA PRO A 16 24.59 8.43 7.23
C PRO A 16 26.07 8.11 7.43
N ALA A 17 26.82 8.12 6.33
CA ALA A 17 28.28 8.26 6.34
C ALA A 17 28.66 9.66 5.87
N SER A 18 29.43 10.36 6.67
CA SER A 18 30.03 11.67 6.43
C SER A 18 31.17 11.58 5.41
N GLY A 19 31.27 12.56 4.50
CA GLY A 19 32.50 12.67 3.71
C GLY A 19 32.47 13.71 2.58
N THR A 20 33.04 14.88 2.86
CA THR A 20 33.85 15.81 2.03
C THR A 20 33.26 16.37 0.71
N ARG A 21 33.20 17.70 0.72
CA ARG A 21 32.97 18.59 -0.43
C ARG A 21 34.12 18.49 -1.44
N SER A 22 33.77 18.39 -2.72
CA SER A 22 34.63 18.80 -3.81
C SER A 22 33.79 19.57 -4.84
N SER A 23 34.23 20.80 -5.10
CA SER A 23 33.66 21.69 -6.11
C SER A 23 34.19 21.33 -7.50
N ALA A 24 33.31 21.11 -8.47
CA ALA A 24 33.68 21.15 -9.90
C ALA A 24 32.60 21.83 -10.73
N ARG A 25 33.07 22.70 -11.60
CA ARG A 25 32.34 23.65 -12.42
C ARG A 25 31.57 23.01 -13.58
N SER A 26 30.45 23.66 -13.88
CA SER A 26 29.63 23.62 -15.07
C SER A 26 30.38 23.42 -16.40
N SER A 27 29.86 22.50 -17.23
CA SER A 27 29.80 22.68 -18.67
C SER A 27 28.52 22.05 -19.20
N ALA A 28 27.58 22.90 -19.59
CA ALA A 28 26.36 22.47 -20.27
C ALA A 28 26.75 21.97 -21.68
N THR A 29 26.50 20.71 -21.94
CA THR A 29 26.46 20.18 -23.31
C THR A 29 25.14 19.42 -23.47
N SER A 30 24.29 19.93 -24.32
CA SER A 30 23.05 19.31 -24.78
C SER A 30 23.36 18.01 -25.54
N HIS A 31 22.99 16.89 -24.94
CA HIS A 31 22.80 15.64 -25.67
C HIS A 31 21.41 15.14 -25.42
N ALA A 32 20.54 15.29 -26.41
CA ALA A 32 19.34 14.48 -26.57
C ALA A 32 19.81 13.07 -26.97
N GLU A 33 20.16 12.26 -25.99
CA GLU A 33 20.31 10.81 -26.19
C GLU A 33 18.97 10.15 -25.88
N SER A 34 18.44 9.44 -26.89
CA SER A 34 17.32 8.53 -26.76
C SER A 34 17.57 7.59 -25.59
N SER A 35 16.83 7.75 -24.49
CA SER A 35 16.94 6.88 -23.33
C SER A 35 16.53 5.47 -23.74
N SER A 36 17.51 4.61 -24.02
CA SER A 36 17.29 3.17 -24.12
C SER A 36 16.70 2.68 -22.80
N SER A 37 15.54 2.03 -22.85
CA SER A 37 14.90 1.45 -21.67
C SER A 37 15.93 0.64 -20.84
N PRO A 38 16.07 0.84 -19.52
CA PRO A 38 17.01 0.09 -18.69
C PRO A 38 16.61 -1.38 -18.45
N TYR A 39 15.49 -1.80 -19.01
CA TYR A 39 14.94 -3.14 -18.84
C TYR A 39 15.85 -4.30 -19.26
N PRO A 40 16.44 -4.28 -20.49
CA PRO A 40 17.29 -5.39 -20.93
C PRO A 40 18.51 -5.56 -20.03
N GLU A 41 19.07 -4.49 -19.50
CA GLU A 41 20.22 -4.54 -18.61
C GLU A 41 19.87 -5.12 -17.26
N LEU A 42 18.77 -4.70 -16.63
CA LEU A 42 18.32 -5.24 -15.35
C LEU A 42 17.97 -6.72 -15.42
N GLY A 43 17.28 -7.14 -16.48
CA GLY A 43 16.98 -8.56 -16.73
C GLY A 43 18.26 -9.40 -16.91
N ARG A 44 19.26 -8.87 -17.61
CA ARG A 44 20.57 -9.54 -17.80
C ARG A 44 21.30 -9.72 -16.47
N LEU A 45 21.34 -8.68 -15.61
CA LEU A 45 21.96 -8.79 -14.28
C LEU A 45 21.28 -9.83 -13.40
N ALA A 46 19.95 -9.89 -13.44
CA ALA A 46 19.19 -10.91 -12.71
C ALA A 46 19.50 -12.32 -13.22
N ALA A 47 19.55 -12.52 -14.54
CA ALA A 47 19.87 -13.79 -15.16
C ALA A 47 21.31 -14.24 -14.83
N GLU A 48 22.29 -13.35 -14.94
CA GLU A 48 23.69 -13.62 -14.59
C GLU A 48 23.81 -14.04 -13.11
N ALA A 49 23.11 -13.39 -12.19
CA ALA A 49 23.14 -13.76 -10.78
C ALA A 49 22.59 -15.17 -10.54
N VAL A 50 21.49 -15.53 -11.22
CA VAL A 50 20.89 -16.87 -11.16
C VAL A 50 21.85 -17.92 -11.72
N GLU A 51 22.41 -17.71 -12.93
CA GLU A 51 23.33 -18.64 -13.59
C GLU A 51 24.59 -18.90 -12.73
N ARG A 52 25.16 -17.85 -12.15
CA ARG A 52 26.34 -18.01 -11.28
C ARG A 52 26.00 -18.74 -9.99
N ALA A 53 24.83 -18.50 -9.38
CA ALA A 53 24.41 -19.25 -8.20
C ALA A 53 24.25 -20.75 -8.49
N LEU A 54 23.69 -21.11 -9.65
CA LEU A 54 23.59 -22.50 -10.12
C LEU A 54 25.00 -23.12 -10.35
N ALA A 55 25.92 -22.36 -10.97
CA ALA A 55 27.28 -22.81 -11.19
C ALA A 55 28.04 -23.08 -9.88
N LEU A 56 27.68 -22.43 -8.77
CA LEU A 56 28.19 -22.67 -7.42
C LEU A 56 27.45 -23.78 -6.65
N GLY A 57 26.55 -24.51 -7.35
CA GLY A 57 25.91 -25.71 -6.86
C GLY A 57 24.55 -25.50 -6.20
N ALA A 58 23.93 -24.31 -6.35
CA ALA A 58 22.53 -24.14 -5.98
C ALA A 58 21.63 -25.02 -6.86
N GLY A 59 20.65 -25.70 -6.27
CA GLY A 59 19.66 -26.49 -7.01
C GLY A 59 18.66 -25.60 -7.74
N ASP A 60 18.25 -24.51 -7.09
CA ASP A 60 17.41 -23.45 -7.66
C ASP A 60 17.90 -22.08 -7.19
N ALA A 61 17.60 -21.06 -7.98
CA ALA A 61 17.86 -19.66 -7.63
C ALA A 61 16.83 -18.72 -8.27
N GLU A 62 16.62 -17.57 -7.65
CA GLU A 62 15.84 -16.49 -8.22
C GLU A 62 16.45 -15.13 -7.87
N ALA A 63 16.37 -14.18 -8.79
CA ALA A 63 16.85 -12.83 -8.61
C ALA A 63 15.78 -11.80 -8.95
N VAL A 64 15.75 -10.73 -8.18
CA VAL A 64 14.93 -9.54 -8.42
C VAL A 64 15.84 -8.33 -8.50
N VAL A 65 15.72 -7.54 -9.55
CA VAL A 65 16.38 -6.24 -9.67
C VAL A 65 15.32 -5.17 -9.67
N ILE A 66 15.52 -4.16 -8.84
CA ILE A 66 14.66 -2.98 -8.74
C ILE A 66 15.52 -1.75 -9.00
N GLY A 67 15.02 -0.86 -9.87
CA GLY A 67 15.52 0.48 -10.03
C GLY A 67 14.39 1.46 -9.73
N SER A 68 14.68 2.57 -9.06
CA SER A 68 13.71 3.65 -8.84
C SER A 68 14.36 5.01 -9.01
N GLU A 69 13.57 5.97 -9.47
CA GLU A 69 13.87 7.39 -9.43
C GLU A 69 12.77 8.08 -8.64
N GLU A 70 13.19 8.84 -7.64
CA GLU A 70 12.29 9.46 -6.68
C GLU A 70 12.55 10.96 -6.62
N PHE A 71 11.46 11.71 -6.59
CA PHE A 71 11.46 13.14 -6.32
C PHE A 71 10.52 13.41 -5.15
N HIS A 72 10.98 14.19 -4.20
CA HIS A 72 10.17 14.66 -3.09
C HIS A 72 10.50 16.12 -2.76
N VAL A 73 9.48 16.94 -2.62
CA VAL A 73 9.61 18.31 -2.10
C VAL A 73 8.60 18.54 -0.99
N ASN A 74 9.05 19.17 0.08
CA ASN A 74 8.21 19.70 1.15
C ASN A 74 8.26 21.23 1.13
N VAL A 75 7.08 21.85 1.12
CA VAL A 75 6.89 23.30 1.17
C VAL A 75 6.15 23.65 2.44
N ARG A 76 6.59 24.72 3.12
CA ARG A 76 5.89 25.27 4.28
C ARG A 76 5.94 26.78 4.27
N LEU A 77 4.78 27.41 4.42
CA LEU A 77 4.58 28.87 4.35
C LEU A 77 5.24 29.47 3.10
N GLY A 78 5.03 28.82 1.95
CA GLY A 78 5.53 29.22 0.64
C GLY A 78 7.03 28.93 0.39
N GLN A 79 7.78 28.47 1.40
CA GLN A 79 9.21 28.18 1.30
C GLN A 79 9.46 26.68 1.15
N VAL A 80 10.42 26.31 0.32
CA VAL A 80 10.91 24.93 0.21
C VAL A 80 11.74 24.63 1.46
N GLU A 81 11.27 23.71 2.31
CA GLU A 81 12.01 23.23 3.48
C GLU A 81 12.93 22.05 3.16
N GLN A 82 12.47 21.17 2.27
CA GLN A 82 13.21 19.99 1.84
C GLN A 82 12.97 19.72 0.37
N LEU A 83 14.03 19.34 -0.34
CA LEU A 83 13.97 18.79 -1.68
C LEU A 83 14.93 17.62 -1.77
N THR A 84 14.44 16.50 -2.26
CA THR A 84 15.22 15.28 -2.47
C THR A 84 14.96 14.78 -3.88
N GLU A 85 16.04 14.50 -4.60
CA GLU A 85 16.02 13.81 -5.87
C GLU A 85 17.02 12.69 -5.78
N SER A 86 16.59 11.45 -5.98
CA SER A 86 17.43 10.28 -5.79
C SER A 86 17.10 9.17 -6.77
N GLY A 87 18.14 8.49 -7.24
CA GLY A 87 18.03 7.25 -7.98
C GLY A 87 18.61 6.08 -7.17
N SER A 88 17.96 4.95 -7.19
CA SER A 88 18.46 3.74 -6.56
C SER A 88 18.35 2.54 -7.50
N ARG A 89 19.33 1.63 -7.40
CA ARG A 89 19.29 0.32 -8.08
C ARG A 89 19.81 -0.72 -7.11
N ALA A 90 19.14 -1.85 -7.05
CA ALA A 90 19.59 -2.94 -6.19
C ALA A 90 19.11 -4.30 -6.71
N LEU A 91 19.88 -5.34 -6.41
CA LEU A 91 19.59 -6.72 -6.72
C LEU A 91 19.42 -7.53 -5.43
N GLY A 92 18.36 -8.34 -5.40
CA GLY A 92 18.13 -9.37 -4.39
C GLY A 92 18.26 -10.75 -5.02
N LEU A 93 18.99 -11.63 -4.37
CA LEU A 93 19.18 -13.02 -4.77
C LEU A 93 18.68 -13.94 -3.67
N ARG A 94 17.95 -14.99 -4.06
CA ARG A 94 17.59 -16.11 -3.18
C ARG A 94 18.04 -17.42 -3.82
N VAL A 95 18.68 -18.27 -3.05
CA VAL A 95 19.21 -19.56 -3.49
C VAL A 95 18.61 -20.70 -2.67
N PHE A 96 18.51 -21.88 -3.30
CA PHE A 96 17.94 -23.08 -2.71
C PHE A 96 18.88 -24.25 -2.94
N PHE A 97 19.15 -24.99 -1.88
CA PHE A 97 19.91 -26.23 -1.90
C PHE A 97 19.02 -27.35 -1.39
N ALA A 98 18.89 -28.44 -2.14
CA ALA A 98 18.21 -29.64 -1.63
C ALA A 98 18.82 -30.06 -0.29
N ALA A 99 17.98 -30.33 0.69
CA ALA A 99 18.45 -30.81 2.01
C ALA A 99 19.06 -32.20 1.90
N ASP A 100 18.41 -33.06 1.12
CA ASP A 100 18.89 -34.37 0.65
C ASP A 100 18.56 -34.51 -0.84
N PRO A 101 19.56 -34.64 -1.72
CA PRO A 101 19.32 -34.85 -3.14
C PRO A 101 18.53 -36.12 -3.48
N GLN A 102 18.52 -37.12 -2.57
CA GLN A 102 17.82 -38.40 -2.77
C GLN A 102 16.40 -38.39 -2.18
N ASP A 103 16.09 -37.44 -1.31
CA ASP A 103 14.77 -37.25 -0.68
C ASP A 103 14.23 -35.83 -0.90
N PRO A 104 13.43 -35.59 -1.94
CA PRO A 104 12.80 -34.27 -2.16
C PRO A 104 11.90 -33.79 -1.01
N SER A 105 11.39 -34.72 -0.18
CA SER A 105 10.53 -34.37 0.96
C SER A 105 11.31 -33.74 2.12
N ALA A 106 12.64 -33.92 2.15
CA ALA A 106 13.51 -33.25 3.12
C ALA A 106 13.54 -31.72 2.97
N GLY A 107 13.02 -31.20 1.84
CA GLY A 107 12.89 -29.78 1.56
C GLY A 107 14.19 -29.11 1.14
N CYS A 108 14.26 -27.80 1.30
CA CYS A 108 15.40 -26.99 0.86
C CYS A 108 16.01 -26.18 1.99
N ARG A 109 17.33 -26.02 1.95
CA ARG A 109 18.06 -24.96 2.66
C ARG A 109 18.04 -23.72 1.80
N THR A 110 17.74 -22.56 2.37
CA THR A 110 17.60 -21.32 1.60
C THR A 110 18.30 -20.15 2.28
N ALA A 111 18.83 -19.24 1.48
CA ALA A 111 19.30 -17.95 1.95
C ALA A 111 18.96 -16.86 0.94
N SER A 112 18.85 -15.64 1.43
CA SER A 112 18.61 -14.45 0.62
C SER A 112 19.64 -13.39 0.96
N THR A 113 20.14 -12.70 -0.05
CA THR A 113 21.07 -11.57 0.06
C THR A 113 20.64 -10.47 -0.88
N SER A 114 21.10 -9.23 -0.65
CA SER A 114 20.86 -8.11 -1.56
C SER A 114 22.05 -7.16 -1.58
N THR A 115 22.18 -6.42 -2.69
CA THR A 115 23.20 -5.39 -2.85
C THR A 115 22.70 -4.24 -3.72
N SER A 116 23.19 -3.03 -3.45
CA SER A 116 23.13 -1.88 -4.36
C SER A 116 24.42 -1.76 -5.21
N ASP A 117 25.48 -2.50 -4.90
CA ASP A 117 26.68 -2.60 -5.71
C ASP A 117 26.46 -3.63 -6.84
N LEU A 118 26.07 -3.13 -8.01
CA LEU A 118 25.79 -3.96 -9.20
C LEU A 118 27.03 -4.19 -10.06
N SER A 119 28.24 -3.88 -9.58
CA SER A 119 29.50 -4.25 -10.23
C SER A 119 29.68 -5.77 -10.24
N ALA A 120 30.52 -6.27 -11.15
CA ALA A 120 30.83 -7.70 -11.22
C ALA A 120 31.38 -8.26 -9.90
N GLU A 121 32.16 -7.46 -9.16
CA GLU A 121 32.71 -7.80 -7.84
C GLU A 121 31.63 -7.79 -6.75
N GLY A 122 30.73 -6.79 -6.77
CA GLY A 122 29.59 -6.68 -5.86
C GLY A 122 28.64 -7.88 -6.02
N LEU A 123 28.30 -8.22 -7.25
CA LEU A 123 27.48 -9.40 -7.57
C LEU A 123 28.16 -10.71 -7.14
N ALA A 124 29.46 -10.89 -7.44
CA ALA A 124 30.21 -12.08 -7.00
C ALA A 124 30.09 -12.27 -5.50
N ARG A 125 30.34 -11.20 -4.75
CA ARG A 125 30.36 -11.18 -3.27
C ARG A 125 29.02 -11.61 -2.67
N ILE A 126 27.89 -11.08 -3.19
CA ILE A 126 26.58 -11.46 -2.65
C ILE A 126 26.17 -12.86 -3.03
N ILE A 127 26.54 -13.32 -4.24
CA ILE A 127 26.25 -14.69 -4.68
C ILE A 127 26.99 -15.70 -3.82
N ASP A 128 28.31 -15.50 -3.60
CA ASP A 128 29.10 -16.34 -2.71
C ASP A 128 28.53 -16.36 -1.29
N SER A 129 28.14 -15.19 -0.77
CA SER A 129 27.52 -15.06 0.54
C SER A 129 26.19 -15.81 0.63
N ALA A 130 25.30 -15.70 -0.36
CA ALA A 130 24.04 -16.40 -0.39
C ALA A 130 24.24 -17.93 -0.39
N VAL A 131 25.17 -18.43 -1.21
CA VAL A 131 25.51 -19.85 -1.31
C VAL A 131 26.07 -20.38 0.02
N GLN A 132 27.00 -19.65 0.64
CA GLN A 132 27.58 -20.07 1.92
C GLN A 132 26.54 -20.06 3.05
N LEU A 133 25.72 -19.03 3.13
CA LEU A 133 24.64 -18.95 4.11
C LEU A 133 23.63 -20.08 3.95
N ALA A 134 23.21 -20.39 2.72
CA ALA A 134 22.24 -21.45 2.48
C ALA A 134 22.74 -22.83 2.94
N ARG A 135 24.05 -23.09 2.83
CA ARG A 135 24.65 -24.37 3.27
C ARG A 135 24.57 -24.60 4.77
N VAL A 136 24.49 -23.53 5.58
CA VAL A 136 24.45 -23.61 7.05
C VAL A 136 23.05 -23.41 7.64
N THR A 137 22.05 -23.07 6.82
CA THR A 137 20.65 -22.95 7.28
C THR A 137 20.01 -24.32 7.48
N GLY A 138 19.03 -24.39 8.37
CA GLY A 138 18.19 -25.59 8.54
C GLY A 138 17.32 -25.84 7.29
N PRO A 139 17.02 -27.11 6.97
CA PRO A 139 16.10 -27.43 5.88
C PRO A 139 14.66 -27.05 6.25
N ASP A 140 13.90 -26.61 5.24
CA ASP A 140 12.48 -26.34 5.34
C ASP A 140 11.74 -27.10 4.22
N PRO A 141 10.83 -28.05 4.56
CA PRO A 141 10.12 -28.87 3.58
C PRO A 141 9.16 -28.08 2.69
N PHE A 142 8.83 -26.85 3.06
CA PHE A 142 7.92 -25.99 2.30
C PHE A 142 8.65 -24.94 1.45
N ALA A 143 9.97 -24.75 1.67
CA ALA A 143 10.78 -23.83 0.88
C ALA A 143 11.01 -24.34 -0.54
N GLY A 144 11.13 -23.41 -1.49
CA GLY A 144 11.41 -23.71 -2.91
C GLY A 144 10.64 -22.80 -3.84
N LEU A 145 11.05 -22.76 -5.10
CA LEU A 145 10.34 -22.08 -6.16
C LEU A 145 8.99 -22.77 -6.45
N PRO A 146 8.01 -22.03 -7.01
CA PRO A 146 6.81 -22.62 -7.60
C PRO A 146 7.14 -23.65 -8.68
N GLU A 147 6.17 -24.50 -9.01
CA GLU A 147 6.28 -25.38 -10.18
C GLU A 147 6.26 -24.56 -11.47
N ARG A 148 6.94 -25.08 -12.51
CA ARG A 148 7.15 -24.36 -13.77
C ARG A 148 5.85 -23.89 -14.42
N GLU A 149 4.82 -24.69 -14.34
CA GLU A 149 3.50 -24.46 -14.92
C GLU A 149 2.71 -23.36 -14.22
N ALA A 150 3.09 -23.01 -13.01
CA ALA A 150 2.45 -21.95 -12.24
C ALA A 150 2.95 -20.54 -12.62
N PHE A 151 4.13 -20.43 -13.23
CA PHE A 151 4.70 -19.16 -13.61
C PHE A 151 3.90 -18.46 -14.72
N GLY A 152 3.83 -17.15 -14.65
CA GLY A 152 3.19 -16.35 -15.67
C GLY A 152 3.20 -14.86 -15.34
N SER A 153 2.93 -14.07 -16.35
CA SER A 153 2.86 -12.62 -16.26
C SER A 153 1.82 -12.09 -17.23
N HIS A 154 1.04 -11.11 -16.80
CA HIS A 154 0.24 -10.31 -17.72
C HIS A 154 1.15 -9.38 -18.51
N GLY A 155 0.77 -9.04 -19.76
CA GLY A 155 1.46 -8.01 -20.53
C GLY A 155 1.39 -6.66 -19.78
N PRO A 156 2.53 -6.05 -19.42
CA PRO A 156 2.53 -4.83 -18.60
C PRO A 156 1.81 -3.66 -19.29
N GLU A 157 1.81 -3.61 -20.62
CA GLU A 157 1.10 -2.62 -21.42
C GLU A 157 -0.43 -2.72 -21.24
N SER A 158 -0.97 -3.93 -21.12
CA SER A 158 -2.39 -4.15 -20.90
C SER A 158 -2.87 -3.63 -19.54
N LEU A 159 -1.95 -3.54 -18.58
CA LEU A 159 -2.20 -3.10 -17.21
C LEU A 159 -2.01 -1.59 -17.01
N ALA A 160 -1.46 -0.87 -17.99
CA ALA A 160 -1.27 0.58 -17.97
C ALA A 160 -0.64 1.09 -16.65
N LEU A 161 0.57 0.63 -16.35
CA LEU A 161 1.24 0.89 -15.06
C LEU A 161 2.17 2.10 -15.09
N TYR A 162 2.65 2.50 -16.27
CA TYR A 162 3.64 3.56 -16.43
C TYR A 162 3.14 4.66 -17.37
N PHE A 163 3.43 5.90 -17.00
CA PHE A 163 3.13 7.11 -17.75
C PHE A 163 4.33 8.03 -17.70
N ASP A 164 4.75 8.48 -18.88
CA ASP A 164 5.92 9.34 -19.10
C ASP A 164 5.75 10.77 -18.55
N ASP A 165 4.49 11.24 -18.43
CA ASP A 165 4.19 12.58 -17.91
C ASP A 165 4.63 12.77 -16.44
N VAL A 166 4.79 11.70 -15.68
CA VAL A 166 5.33 11.75 -14.30
C VAL A 166 6.84 12.04 -14.31
N GLU A 167 7.58 11.40 -15.21
CA GLU A 167 9.03 11.57 -15.34
C GLU A 167 9.35 12.91 -16.04
N ALA A 168 8.58 13.24 -17.07
CA ALA A 168 8.79 14.46 -17.86
C ALA A 168 8.44 15.76 -17.12
N MET A 169 7.68 15.72 -16.04
CA MET A 169 7.29 16.91 -15.27
C MET A 169 8.53 17.56 -14.63
N PRO A 170 8.85 18.84 -14.97
CA PRO A 170 10.01 19.53 -14.41
C PRO A 170 9.91 19.73 -12.91
N ALA A 171 11.06 19.77 -12.21
CA ALA A 171 11.13 20.03 -10.77
C ALA A 171 10.43 21.36 -10.37
N SER A 172 10.51 22.38 -11.23
CA SER A 172 9.84 23.67 -11.02
C SER A 172 8.30 23.54 -10.97
N GLU A 173 7.70 22.69 -11.81
CA GLU A 173 6.26 22.45 -11.82
C GLU A 173 5.83 21.64 -10.59
N ARG A 174 6.63 20.65 -10.17
CA ARG A 174 6.40 19.86 -8.94
C ARG A 174 6.42 20.75 -7.70
N ILE A 175 7.39 21.68 -7.61
CA ILE A 175 7.48 22.69 -6.53
C ILE A 175 6.29 23.64 -6.59
N ALA A 176 5.91 24.10 -7.80
CA ALA A 176 4.77 24.98 -7.98
C ALA A 176 3.46 24.34 -7.51
N ALA A 177 3.22 23.06 -7.84
CA ALA A 177 2.04 22.33 -7.38
C ALA A 177 1.98 22.21 -5.84
N ALA A 178 3.13 21.93 -5.17
CA ALA A 178 3.20 21.92 -3.71
C ALA A 178 2.90 23.30 -3.07
N ARG A 179 3.39 24.40 -3.68
CA ARG A 179 3.08 25.76 -3.23
C ARG A 179 1.63 26.14 -3.46
N GLU A 180 1.07 25.75 -4.60
CA GLU A 180 -0.30 26.07 -4.94
C GLU A 180 -1.30 25.38 -4.02
N VAL A 181 -1.10 24.10 -3.71
CA VAL A 181 -1.97 23.36 -2.79
C VAL A 181 -1.91 23.96 -1.37
N GLU A 182 -0.74 24.41 -0.91
CA GLU A 182 -0.61 25.11 0.38
C GLU A 182 -1.33 26.47 0.35
N ALA A 183 -1.06 27.27 -0.67
CA ALA A 183 -1.67 28.60 -0.83
C ALA A 183 -3.20 28.51 -0.87
N ALA A 184 -3.75 27.54 -1.58
CA ALA A 184 -5.19 27.31 -1.65
C ALA A 184 -5.79 26.92 -0.29
N ALA A 185 -5.09 26.09 0.49
CA ALA A 185 -5.53 25.73 1.83
C ALA A 185 -5.48 26.93 2.80
N MET A 186 -4.39 27.71 2.78
CA MET A 186 -4.19 28.87 3.64
C MET A 186 -5.16 30.01 3.33
N ALA A 187 -5.51 30.20 2.07
CA ALA A 187 -6.43 31.28 1.64
C ALA A 187 -7.91 30.97 1.88
N PHE A 188 -8.26 29.74 2.23
CA PHE A 188 -9.66 29.28 2.28
C PHE A 188 -10.49 29.96 3.41
N ASP A 189 -9.90 30.13 4.58
CA ASP A 189 -10.58 30.70 5.76
C ASP A 189 -9.52 31.37 6.68
N PRO A 190 -9.81 32.55 7.27
CA PRO A 190 -8.86 33.25 8.14
C PRO A 190 -8.47 32.47 9.41
N ARG A 191 -9.23 31.46 9.81
CA ARG A 191 -8.88 30.56 10.90
C ARG A 191 -7.79 29.53 10.52
N ILE A 192 -7.46 29.36 9.24
CA ILE A 192 -6.29 28.60 8.81
C ILE A 192 -5.07 29.51 8.89
N GLN A 193 -4.34 29.45 10.00
CA GLN A 193 -3.24 30.38 10.28
C GLN A 193 -1.86 29.73 10.09
N ASN A 194 -1.79 28.43 9.91
CA ASN A 194 -0.55 27.68 9.75
C ASN A 194 -0.77 26.43 8.90
N CYS A 195 0.34 25.86 8.43
CA CYS A 195 0.37 24.59 7.71
C CYS A 195 1.47 23.70 8.28
N ALA A 196 1.21 22.42 8.44
CA ALA A 196 2.23 21.46 8.84
C ALA A 196 3.18 21.11 7.67
N GLY A 197 2.77 21.44 6.45
CA GLY A 197 3.51 21.31 5.21
C GLY A 197 2.59 20.90 4.06
N ALA A 198 3.08 21.15 2.85
CA ALA A 198 2.56 20.64 1.60
C ALA A 198 3.68 19.89 0.87
N GLU A 199 3.36 18.73 0.34
CA GLU A 199 4.35 17.84 -0.27
C GLU A 199 3.96 17.52 -1.70
N PHE A 200 4.95 17.40 -2.59
CA PHE A 200 4.81 16.72 -3.86
C PHE A 200 5.81 15.57 -3.92
N SER A 201 5.37 14.41 -4.34
CA SER A 201 6.20 13.25 -4.57
C SER A 201 5.96 12.65 -5.95
N ALA A 202 7.01 12.14 -6.58
CA ALA A 202 6.94 11.36 -7.81
C ALA A 202 7.93 10.20 -7.71
N ASN A 203 7.55 9.07 -8.27
CA ASN A 203 8.40 7.89 -8.34
C ASN A 203 8.17 7.18 -9.66
N THR A 204 9.25 6.77 -10.30
CA THR A 204 9.26 5.77 -11.36
C THR A 204 10.07 4.58 -10.94
N MET A 205 9.53 3.39 -11.16
CA MET A 205 10.15 2.14 -10.73
C MET A 205 10.25 1.16 -11.89
N TRP A 206 11.36 0.45 -11.96
CA TRP A 206 11.61 -0.70 -12.84
C TRP A 206 11.81 -1.92 -11.98
N ARG A 207 11.17 -3.01 -12.36
CA ARG A 207 11.31 -4.30 -11.68
C ARG A 207 11.52 -5.38 -12.71
N SER A 208 12.56 -6.19 -12.51
CA SER A 208 12.81 -7.43 -13.25
C SER A 208 12.95 -8.59 -12.29
N MET A 209 12.40 -9.74 -12.64
CA MET A 209 12.52 -10.99 -11.88
C MET A 209 12.84 -12.13 -12.81
N VAL A 210 13.86 -12.93 -12.43
CA VAL A 210 14.32 -14.10 -13.16
C VAL A 210 14.52 -15.24 -12.17
N ASN A 211 14.19 -16.48 -12.58
CA ASN A 211 14.49 -17.66 -11.79
C ASN A 211 15.06 -18.81 -12.62
N SER A 212 15.65 -19.82 -11.96
CA SER A 212 16.25 -20.99 -12.56
C SER A 212 15.26 -21.92 -13.29
N ARG A 213 13.97 -21.81 -13.01
CA ARG A 213 12.92 -22.63 -13.62
C ARG A 213 12.32 -22.03 -14.89
N GLY A 214 12.93 -20.95 -15.41
CA GLY A 214 12.60 -20.34 -16.69
C GLY A 214 11.61 -19.17 -16.62
N PHE A 215 11.26 -18.67 -15.44
CA PHE A 215 10.53 -17.41 -15.33
C PHE A 215 11.47 -16.24 -15.58
N SER A 216 11.06 -15.33 -16.46
CA SER A 216 11.73 -14.06 -16.71
C SER A 216 10.69 -13.03 -17.12
N ALA A 217 10.50 -12.00 -16.31
CA ALA A 217 9.57 -10.92 -16.60
C ALA A 217 10.03 -9.60 -15.99
N ALA A 218 9.64 -8.49 -16.63
CA ALA A 218 9.94 -7.15 -16.16
C ALA A 218 8.77 -6.20 -16.43
N TYR A 219 8.66 -5.16 -15.64
CA TYR A 219 7.70 -4.07 -15.85
C TYR A 219 8.19 -2.75 -15.26
N ARG A 220 7.56 -1.70 -15.69
CA ARG A 220 7.76 -0.33 -15.25
C ARG A 220 6.48 0.20 -14.63
N SER A 221 6.58 1.05 -13.63
CA SER A 221 5.44 1.75 -13.05
C SER A 221 5.79 3.16 -12.66
N SER A 222 4.79 4.04 -12.67
CA SER A 222 4.90 5.43 -12.25
C SER A 222 3.89 5.75 -11.15
N TYR A 223 4.22 6.77 -10.38
CA TYR A 223 3.38 7.32 -9.33
C TYR A 223 3.73 8.79 -9.13
N CYS A 224 2.73 9.64 -8.93
CA CYS A 224 2.92 10.98 -8.42
C CYS A 224 1.75 11.39 -7.52
N GLY A 225 1.96 12.41 -6.72
CA GLY A 225 0.92 12.94 -5.86
C GLY A 225 1.38 14.14 -5.07
N PHE A 226 0.43 14.84 -4.51
CA PHE A 226 0.66 15.93 -3.56
C PHE A 226 -0.36 15.89 -2.42
N SER A 227 0.05 16.42 -1.28
CA SER A 227 -0.76 16.53 -0.08
C SER A 227 -0.56 17.85 0.60
N VAL A 228 -1.49 18.24 1.47
CA VAL A 228 -1.37 19.42 2.33
C VAL A 228 -2.06 19.18 3.67
N ALA A 229 -1.47 19.71 4.74
CA ALA A 229 -1.99 19.56 6.10
C ALA A 229 -2.14 20.91 6.81
N PRO A 230 -3.21 21.68 6.52
CA PRO A 230 -3.50 22.95 7.18
C PRO A 230 -3.85 22.78 8.66
N ILE A 231 -3.58 23.82 9.45
CA ILE A 231 -3.88 23.91 10.86
C ILE A 231 -4.89 25.04 11.05
N ALA A 232 -6.10 24.69 11.48
CA ALA A 232 -7.14 25.63 11.86
C ALA A 232 -7.01 25.97 13.34
N GLN A 233 -7.28 27.25 13.70
CA GLN A 233 -7.30 27.72 15.08
C GLN A 233 -8.57 28.48 15.35
N ASP A 234 -9.25 28.21 16.47
CA ASP A 234 -10.41 28.98 16.93
C ASP A 234 -10.02 30.20 17.79
N ALA A 235 -11.00 30.99 18.11
CA ALA A 235 -10.81 32.21 18.93
C ALA A 235 -10.30 31.91 20.37
N ALA A 236 -10.48 30.69 20.87
CA ALA A 236 -9.98 30.22 22.15
C ALA A 236 -8.54 29.73 22.10
N GLY A 237 -7.95 29.68 20.91
CA GLY A 237 -6.60 29.18 20.70
C GLY A 237 -6.50 27.65 20.50
N SER A 238 -7.61 26.91 20.47
CA SER A 238 -7.62 25.48 20.18
C SER A 238 -7.28 25.25 18.73
N MET A 239 -6.36 24.32 18.47
CA MET A 239 -5.86 24.02 17.13
C MET A 239 -6.32 22.65 16.67
N GLN A 240 -6.75 22.57 15.42
CA GLN A 240 -7.10 21.32 14.74
C GLN A 240 -6.36 21.21 13.42
N ARG A 241 -5.88 20.01 13.11
CA ARG A 241 -5.18 19.67 11.86
C ARG A 241 -5.91 18.54 11.19
N ASP A 242 -6.07 18.66 9.88
CA ASP A 242 -6.45 17.54 9.02
C ASP A 242 -5.65 17.68 7.71
N TYR A 243 -5.79 16.73 6.79
CA TYR A 243 -5.06 16.71 5.53
C TYR A 243 -5.96 16.25 4.40
N TRP A 244 -5.50 16.53 3.19
CA TRP A 244 -6.05 15.94 1.98
C TRP A 244 -4.95 15.75 0.95
N TYR A 245 -5.20 14.88 -0.03
CA TYR A 245 -4.21 14.54 -1.03
C TYR A 245 -4.86 14.13 -2.35
N SER A 246 -4.07 14.19 -3.43
CA SER A 246 -4.34 13.55 -4.71
C SER A 246 -3.15 12.70 -5.09
N SER A 247 -3.39 11.51 -5.61
CA SER A 247 -2.35 10.61 -6.07
C SER A 247 -2.80 9.85 -7.32
N ALA A 248 -1.90 9.63 -8.27
CA ALA A 248 -2.19 8.96 -9.52
C ALA A 248 -0.96 8.28 -10.12
N ARG A 249 -1.16 7.38 -11.09
CA ARG A 249 -0.08 6.85 -11.93
C ARG A 249 0.35 7.80 -13.03
N ALA A 250 -0.52 8.71 -13.46
CA ALA A 250 -0.25 9.73 -14.47
C ALA A 250 -0.47 11.12 -13.88
N ALA A 251 0.41 12.09 -14.17
CA ALA A 251 0.30 13.44 -13.62
C ALA A 251 -1.00 14.14 -14.03
N ARG A 252 -1.47 13.90 -15.26
CA ARG A 252 -2.74 14.43 -15.78
C ARG A 252 -4.01 13.89 -15.11
N LEU A 253 -3.90 12.89 -14.23
CA LEU A 253 -5.01 12.37 -13.43
C LEU A 253 -5.07 12.96 -12.03
N LEU A 254 -4.11 13.79 -11.64
CA LEU A 254 -4.18 14.48 -10.35
C LEU A 254 -5.33 15.49 -10.32
N GLN A 255 -6.00 15.57 -9.18
CA GLN A 255 -6.95 16.65 -8.90
C GLN A 255 -6.24 18.01 -8.97
N SER A 256 -6.98 19.10 -9.12
CA SER A 256 -6.36 20.41 -9.07
C SER A 256 -5.82 20.72 -7.67
N PRO A 257 -4.63 21.35 -7.55
CA PRO A 257 -4.09 21.74 -6.24
C PRO A 257 -5.05 22.60 -5.45
N GLY A 258 -5.78 23.51 -6.13
CA GLY A 258 -6.79 24.38 -5.51
C GLY A 258 -7.92 23.58 -4.84
N GLU A 259 -8.40 22.51 -5.48
CA GLU A 259 -9.45 21.67 -4.89
C GLU A 259 -8.94 20.88 -3.69
N VAL A 260 -7.75 20.27 -3.79
CA VAL A 260 -7.14 19.52 -2.68
C VAL A 260 -6.90 20.44 -1.46
N GLY A 261 -6.38 21.65 -1.69
CA GLY A 261 -6.17 22.63 -0.63
C GLY A 261 -7.49 23.03 0.05
N ARG A 262 -8.54 23.30 -0.73
CA ARG A 262 -9.88 23.62 -0.22
C ARG A 262 -10.47 22.49 0.63
N ILE A 263 -10.39 21.24 0.17
CA ILE A 263 -10.89 20.07 0.91
C ILE A 263 -10.11 19.92 2.23
N ALA A 264 -8.78 20.01 2.20
CA ALA A 264 -7.95 19.90 3.41
C ALA A 264 -8.33 20.97 4.45
N ALA A 265 -8.53 22.21 4.01
CA ALA A 265 -8.95 23.31 4.89
C ALA A 265 -10.35 23.06 5.51
N GLN A 266 -11.33 22.66 4.71
CA GLN A 266 -12.66 22.30 5.21
C GLN A 266 -12.60 21.18 6.25
N ARG A 267 -11.74 20.16 6.01
CA ARG A 267 -11.55 19.05 6.95
C ARG A 267 -10.97 19.51 8.28
N ALA A 268 -9.99 20.40 8.28
CA ALA A 268 -9.41 20.96 9.50
C ALA A 268 -10.43 21.80 10.26
N LEU A 269 -11.16 22.67 9.55
CA LEU A 269 -12.16 23.58 10.15
C LEU A 269 -13.33 22.85 10.82
N ARG A 270 -13.84 21.78 10.22
CA ARG A 270 -14.98 21.01 10.79
C ARG A 270 -14.66 20.34 12.12
N ARG A 271 -13.39 20.28 12.52
CA ARG A 271 -12.93 19.69 13.79
C ARG A 271 -12.81 20.71 14.92
N LEU A 272 -12.90 22.01 14.63
CA LEU A 272 -12.83 23.07 15.66
C LEU A 272 -13.99 22.95 16.65
N GLY A 273 -13.71 23.15 17.94
CA GLY A 273 -14.69 23.02 19.00
C GLY A 273 -15.01 21.56 19.38
N ALA A 274 -14.14 20.61 19.03
CA ALA A 274 -14.32 19.21 19.38
C ALA A 274 -14.40 19.00 20.91
N ARG A 275 -15.29 18.10 21.31
CA ARG A 275 -15.53 17.77 22.72
C ARG A 275 -15.63 16.24 22.90
N ARG A 276 -15.54 15.79 24.14
CA ARG A 276 -15.79 14.39 24.48
C ARG A 276 -17.29 14.11 24.59
N VAL A 277 -17.66 12.85 24.42
CA VAL A 277 -19.02 12.35 24.69
C VAL A 277 -18.99 11.32 25.80
N ALA A 278 -20.11 11.12 26.48
CA ALA A 278 -20.24 10.07 27.50
C ALA A 278 -20.09 8.68 26.90
N THR A 279 -19.52 7.77 27.66
CA THR A 279 -19.37 6.36 27.25
C THR A 279 -20.74 5.74 26.99
N GLN A 280 -20.94 5.20 25.80
CA GLN A 280 -22.18 4.56 25.41
C GLN A 280 -21.99 3.54 24.27
N ARG A 281 -22.98 2.68 24.08
CA ARG A 281 -23.07 1.77 22.94
C ARG A 281 -24.03 2.36 21.90
N CYS A 282 -23.54 2.54 20.68
CA CYS A 282 -24.32 3.22 19.62
C CYS A 282 -23.91 2.73 18.22
N PRO A 283 -24.69 3.07 17.17
CA PRO A 283 -24.25 2.94 15.80
C PRO A 283 -23.02 3.82 15.50
N VAL A 284 -22.06 3.26 14.75
CA VAL A 284 -20.87 3.97 14.32
C VAL A 284 -20.79 3.93 12.80
N VAL A 285 -20.77 5.11 12.17
CA VAL A 285 -20.58 5.27 10.75
C VAL A 285 -19.11 5.54 10.48
N PHE A 286 -18.44 4.71 9.72
CA PHE A 286 -17.06 4.91 9.27
C PHE A 286 -17.07 5.57 7.90
N SER A 287 -16.41 6.73 7.75
CA SER A 287 -16.16 7.28 6.41
C SER A 287 -15.39 6.27 5.56
N ALA A 288 -15.50 6.34 4.24
CA ALA A 288 -14.82 5.43 3.31
C ALA A 288 -13.33 5.25 3.63
N GLU A 289 -12.63 6.34 3.99
CA GLU A 289 -11.21 6.29 4.39
C GLU A 289 -10.99 5.46 5.66
N MET A 290 -11.87 5.61 6.66
CA MET A 290 -11.76 4.89 7.94
C MET A 290 -12.28 3.45 7.83
N ALA A 291 -13.32 3.24 7.04
CA ALA A 291 -13.83 1.92 6.69
C ALA A 291 -12.76 1.04 6.02
N ARG A 292 -11.90 1.63 5.18
CA ARG A 292 -10.74 0.94 4.59
C ARG A 292 -9.82 0.35 5.65
N GLY A 293 -9.50 1.12 6.70
CA GLY A 293 -8.69 0.64 7.83
C GLY A 293 -9.35 -0.53 8.56
N LEU A 294 -10.65 -0.44 8.84
CA LEU A 294 -11.40 -1.53 9.46
C LEU A 294 -11.42 -2.79 8.58
N MET A 295 -11.75 -2.67 7.30
CA MET A 295 -11.86 -3.83 6.40
C MET A 295 -10.50 -4.43 6.02
N SER A 296 -9.40 -3.69 6.12
CA SER A 296 -8.05 -4.26 5.95
C SER A 296 -7.74 -5.33 7.02
N THR A 297 -8.36 -5.24 8.20
CA THR A 297 -8.23 -6.25 9.25
C THR A 297 -8.86 -7.60 8.86
N LEU A 298 -9.92 -7.58 8.03
CA LEU A 298 -10.53 -8.79 7.48
C LEU A 298 -9.54 -9.50 6.52
N LEU A 299 -8.85 -8.76 5.65
CA LEU A 299 -7.80 -9.32 4.80
C LEU A 299 -6.62 -9.83 5.63
N GLY A 300 -6.23 -9.11 6.68
CA GLY A 300 -5.23 -9.56 7.65
C GLY A 300 -5.63 -10.90 8.32
N ALA A 301 -6.91 -11.06 8.65
CA ALA A 301 -7.43 -12.31 9.18
C ALA A 301 -7.43 -13.45 8.15
N ALA A 302 -7.57 -13.17 6.86
CA ALA A 302 -7.48 -14.14 5.77
C ALA A 302 -6.04 -14.41 5.29
N ASN A 303 -5.02 -13.82 5.93
CA ASN A 303 -3.61 -14.01 5.60
C ASN A 303 -3.16 -15.44 5.92
N GLY A 304 -2.60 -16.15 4.92
CA GLY A 304 -2.24 -17.56 5.05
C GLY A 304 -1.18 -17.85 6.12
N ASP A 305 -0.26 -16.94 6.40
CA ASP A 305 0.70 -17.13 7.50
C ASP A 305 0.01 -17.04 8.87
N ALA A 306 -0.90 -16.08 9.05
CA ALA A 306 -1.73 -15.97 10.27
C ALA A 306 -2.62 -17.20 10.46
N ILE A 307 -3.22 -17.71 9.37
CA ILE A 307 -4.03 -18.94 9.38
C ILE A 307 -3.18 -20.15 9.79
N TYR A 308 -2.03 -20.35 9.13
CA TYR A 308 -1.12 -21.46 9.44
C TYR A 308 -0.66 -21.45 10.91
N ARG A 309 -0.32 -20.27 11.42
CA ARG A 309 0.12 -20.09 12.82
C ARG A 309 -1.01 -20.13 13.84
N LYS A 310 -2.25 -20.33 13.42
CA LYS A 310 -3.44 -20.24 14.29
C LYS A 310 -3.55 -18.88 15.01
N SER A 311 -3.03 -17.82 14.41
CA SER A 311 -3.02 -16.46 14.93
C SER A 311 -4.04 -15.55 14.23
N SER A 312 -5.18 -16.13 13.82
CA SER A 312 -6.27 -15.43 13.15
C SER A 312 -7.63 -15.92 13.66
N ILE A 313 -8.58 -14.97 13.75
CA ILE A 313 -10.00 -15.27 14.01
C ILE A 313 -10.64 -16.13 12.90
N PHE A 314 -9.99 -16.25 11.72
CA PHE A 314 -10.45 -17.07 10.59
C PHE A 314 -9.75 -18.43 10.50
N ALA A 315 -8.90 -18.78 11.47
CA ALA A 315 -8.27 -20.10 11.51
C ALA A 315 -9.35 -21.20 11.52
N ASP A 316 -9.18 -22.19 10.63
CA ASP A 316 -10.08 -23.33 10.45
C ASP A 316 -11.52 -22.98 10.00
N ARG A 317 -11.76 -21.75 9.49
CA ARG A 317 -13.11 -21.28 9.14
C ARG A 317 -13.39 -21.19 7.62
N MET A 318 -12.59 -21.85 6.80
CA MET A 318 -12.84 -21.93 5.35
C MET A 318 -14.22 -22.51 5.06
N GLY A 319 -14.99 -21.82 4.20
CA GLY A 319 -16.37 -22.20 3.85
C GLY A 319 -17.43 -21.77 4.87
N GLU A 320 -17.04 -21.22 6.00
CA GLU A 320 -17.98 -20.74 7.03
C GLU A 320 -18.35 -19.27 6.86
N ARG A 321 -19.46 -18.88 7.47
CA ARG A 321 -19.89 -17.48 7.56
C ARG A 321 -19.02 -16.74 8.59
N VAL A 322 -18.32 -15.71 8.15
CA VAL A 322 -17.40 -14.89 8.96
C VAL A 322 -17.80 -13.40 9.01
N ALA A 323 -18.82 -13.03 8.22
CA ALA A 323 -19.34 -11.66 8.15
C ALA A 323 -20.83 -11.65 7.78
N GLY A 324 -21.44 -10.47 7.79
CA GLY A 324 -22.82 -10.27 7.30
C GLY A 324 -23.00 -10.71 5.84
N GLU A 325 -24.21 -11.08 5.45
CA GLU A 325 -24.51 -11.55 4.07
C GLU A 325 -24.28 -10.45 3.01
N ASN A 326 -24.34 -9.20 3.40
CA ASN A 326 -24.07 -8.04 2.56
C ASN A 326 -22.57 -7.81 2.30
N ILE A 327 -21.66 -8.62 2.85
CA ILE A 327 -20.21 -8.45 2.75
C ILE A 327 -19.66 -9.35 1.64
N THR A 328 -19.17 -8.72 0.57
CA THR A 328 -18.34 -9.37 -0.45
C THR A 328 -17.04 -8.61 -0.58
N MET A 329 -15.93 -9.25 -0.15
CA MET A 329 -14.59 -8.66 -0.15
C MET A 329 -13.72 -9.30 -1.21
N VAL A 330 -13.15 -8.47 -2.07
CA VAL A 330 -12.38 -8.87 -3.25
C VAL A 330 -10.97 -8.29 -3.17
N ASP A 331 -10.00 -9.06 -3.66
CA ASP A 331 -8.64 -8.58 -3.98
C ASP A 331 -8.34 -8.86 -5.45
N ASP A 332 -7.97 -7.82 -6.21
CA ASP A 332 -7.71 -7.94 -7.65
C ASP A 332 -6.41 -7.25 -8.07
N GLY A 333 -5.41 -8.06 -8.40
CA GLY A 333 -4.11 -7.60 -8.89
C GLY A 333 -4.08 -7.18 -10.36
N THR A 334 -5.23 -7.23 -11.07
CA THR A 334 -5.31 -6.94 -12.52
C THR A 334 -6.17 -5.71 -12.85
N MET A 335 -6.68 -4.99 -11.85
CA MET A 335 -7.60 -3.88 -12.06
C MET A 335 -6.98 -2.75 -12.90
N VAL A 336 -7.73 -2.30 -13.90
CA VAL A 336 -7.45 -1.11 -14.72
C VAL A 336 -8.69 -0.25 -14.73
N PHE A 337 -8.54 1.03 -14.44
CA PHE A 337 -9.61 2.01 -14.38
C PHE A 337 -9.64 2.87 -15.64
N GLU A 338 -10.84 3.24 -16.08
CA GLU A 338 -11.05 4.27 -17.10
C GLU A 338 -11.29 5.61 -16.38
N HIS A 339 -10.40 6.56 -16.60
CA HIS A 339 -10.50 7.90 -16.03
C HIS A 339 -10.94 8.88 -17.11
N PRO A 340 -12.04 9.62 -16.91
CA PRO A 340 -12.40 10.69 -17.82
C PRO A 340 -11.35 11.81 -17.79
N LEU A 341 -10.99 12.36 -18.95
CA LEU A 341 -10.07 13.48 -19.03
C LEU A 341 -10.80 14.80 -19.29
N PRO A 342 -10.32 15.93 -18.71
CA PRO A 342 -10.79 17.25 -19.08
C PRO A 342 -10.64 17.46 -20.61
N GLY A 343 -11.70 17.85 -21.30
CA GLY A 343 -11.71 18.02 -22.75
C GLY A 343 -12.19 16.83 -23.56
N GLY A 344 -12.59 15.73 -22.91
CA GLY A 344 -13.14 14.53 -23.52
C GLY A 344 -12.12 13.42 -23.71
N GLY A 345 -12.62 12.20 -23.93
CA GLY A 345 -11.79 10.99 -23.96
C GLY A 345 -11.59 10.38 -22.57
N GLY A 346 -10.86 9.27 -22.52
CA GLY A 346 -10.54 8.53 -21.30
C GLY A 346 -9.08 8.12 -21.26
N LEU A 347 -8.54 7.96 -20.05
CA LEU A 347 -7.22 7.39 -19.83
C LEU A 347 -7.37 6.10 -19.02
N ARG A 348 -6.82 5.01 -19.55
CA ARG A 348 -6.72 3.75 -18.80
C ARG A 348 -5.50 3.82 -17.91
N ALA A 349 -5.67 3.50 -16.62
CA ALA A 349 -4.58 3.39 -15.67
C ALA A 349 -4.80 2.22 -14.70
N GLY A 350 -3.75 1.44 -14.46
CA GLY A 350 -3.78 0.36 -13.49
C GLY A 350 -3.93 0.87 -12.06
N GLY A 351 -4.67 0.15 -11.23
CA GLY A 351 -4.75 0.45 -9.80
C GLY A 351 -3.38 0.38 -9.12
N PHE A 352 -3.24 1.00 -7.94
CA PHE A 352 -1.95 1.03 -7.23
C PHE A 352 -1.47 -0.36 -6.79
N GLY A 353 -2.39 -1.31 -6.56
CA GLY A 353 -2.08 -2.71 -6.28
C GLY A 353 -1.98 -3.60 -7.53
N THR A 354 -2.11 -3.03 -8.75
CA THR A 354 -2.01 -3.80 -10.00
C THR A 354 -0.55 -4.09 -10.33
N SER A 355 -0.28 -5.36 -10.64
CA SER A 355 1.03 -5.83 -11.09
C SER A 355 0.90 -7.05 -12.01
N PRO A 356 1.84 -7.26 -12.96
CA PRO A 356 1.72 -8.35 -13.93
C PRO A 356 1.95 -9.74 -13.32
N PHE A 357 2.72 -9.82 -12.25
CA PHE A 357 3.03 -11.03 -11.49
C PHE A 357 3.28 -10.69 -10.02
N ASP A 358 3.14 -11.67 -9.15
CA ASP A 358 3.38 -11.57 -7.72
C ASP A 358 4.86 -11.78 -7.35
N GLY A 359 5.18 -11.78 -6.06
CA GLY A 359 6.56 -11.95 -5.56
C GLY A 359 7.14 -13.35 -5.75
N ASP A 360 6.36 -14.33 -6.16
CA ASP A 360 6.78 -15.70 -6.51
C ASP A 360 6.87 -15.92 -8.04
N GLY A 361 6.50 -14.92 -8.86
CA GLY A 361 6.47 -15.02 -10.32
C GLY A 361 5.18 -15.64 -10.86
N LEU A 362 4.11 -15.69 -10.09
CA LEU A 362 2.80 -16.13 -10.52
C LEU A 362 1.99 -14.94 -11.08
N PRO A 363 1.14 -15.16 -12.10
CA PRO A 363 0.27 -14.11 -12.60
C PRO A 363 -0.68 -13.65 -11.49
N THR A 364 -0.80 -12.34 -11.31
CA THR A 364 -1.80 -11.77 -10.40
C THR A 364 -3.21 -12.06 -10.88
N ARG A 365 -4.18 -12.07 -9.98
CA ARG A 365 -5.56 -12.41 -10.33
C ARG A 365 -6.57 -11.76 -9.40
N ARG A 366 -7.82 -11.71 -9.87
CA ARG A 366 -8.97 -11.41 -9.02
C ARG A 366 -9.29 -12.60 -8.12
N THR A 367 -9.42 -12.36 -6.83
CA THR A 367 -9.71 -13.37 -5.80
C THR A 367 -10.82 -12.84 -4.90
N VAL A 368 -11.94 -13.57 -4.81
CA VAL A 368 -12.99 -13.28 -3.85
C VAL A 368 -12.60 -13.91 -2.51
N ILE A 369 -12.30 -13.08 -1.52
CA ILE A 369 -11.87 -13.53 -0.19
C ILE A 369 -13.09 -13.92 0.65
N VAL A 370 -14.07 -13.03 0.73
CA VAL A 370 -15.37 -13.29 1.37
C VAL A 370 -16.45 -13.03 0.34
N GLU A 371 -17.38 -13.97 0.17
CA GLU A 371 -18.51 -13.86 -0.72
C GLU A 371 -19.81 -13.97 0.09
N ARG A 372 -20.61 -12.93 0.10
CA ARG A 372 -21.86 -12.87 0.86
C ARG A 372 -21.69 -13.38 2.31
N GLY A 373 -20.64 -12.89 2.96
CA GLY A 373 -20.27 -13.22 4.33
C GLY A 373 -19.56 -14.56 4.54
N VAL A 374 -19.38 -15.37 3.49
CA VAL A 374 -18.71 -16.69 3.58
C VAL A 374 -17.25 -16.59 3.16
N LEU A 375 -16.33 -17.08 3.97
CA LEU A 375 -14.89 -17.13 3.64
C LEU A 375 -14.64 -18.14 2.50
N ARG A 376 -14.29 -17.63 1.31
CA ARG A 376 -14.09 -18.44 0.10
C ARG A 376 -12.65 -18.69 -0.26
N SER A 377 -11.75 -17.78 0.14
CA SER A 377 -10.35 -17.87 -0.20
C SER A 377 -9.48 -17.23 0.88
N LEU A 378 -8.21 -17.62 0.87
CA LEU A 378 -7.17 -17.02 1.70
C LEU A 378 -6.18 -16.24 0.82
N MET A 379 -5.47 -15.33 1.45
CA MET A 379 -4.33 -14.64 0.83
C MET A 379 -3.10 -15.55 0.97
N LEU A 380 -2.68 -16.21 -0.13
CA LEU A 380 -1.62 -17.22 -0.12
C LEU A 380 -0.51 -16.88 -1.11
N ASN A 381 0.74 -16.96 -0.65
CA ASN A 381 1.91 -17.18 -1.48
C ASN A 381 2.19 -18.68 -1.63
N THR A 382 3.19 -19.06 -2.39
CA THR A 382 3.55 -20.48 -2.62
C THR A 382 3.91 -21.20 -1.31
N TYR A 383 4.65 -20.54 -0.44
CA TYR A 383 5.09 -21.11 0.82
C TYR A 383 3.94 -21.45 1.77
N THR A 384 3.04 -20.50 2.01
CA THR A 384 1.89 -20.70 2.89
C THR A 384 0.85 -21.64 2.28
N ALA A 385 0.71 -21.63 0.94
CA ALA A 385 -0.13 -22.59 0.23
C ALA A 385 0.33 -24.02 0.47
N ARG A 386 1.64 -24.30 0.36
CA ARG A 386 2.21 -25.62 0.68
C ARG A 386 1.96 -26.02 2.13
N LYS A 387 2.18 -25.11 3.09
CA LYS A 387 1.93 -25.37 4.51
C LYS A 387 0.48 -25.73 4.82
N LEU A 388 -0.46 -25.17 4.07
CA LEU A 388 -1.89 -25.41 4.22
C LEU A 388 -2.43 -26.49 3.30
N SER A 389 -1.58 -27.14 2.49
CA SER A 389 -1.96 -28.10 1.45
C SER A 389 -2.99 -27.53 0.46
N MET A 390 -2.82 -26.25 0.10
CA MET A 390 -3.67 -25.48 -0.80
C MET A 390 -2.87 -25.00 -2.03
N THR A 391 -3.54 -24.38 -2.99
CA THR A 391 -2.92 -23.74 -4.14
C THR A 391 -2.69 -22.24 -3.82
N SER A 392 -1.54 -21.70 -4.27
CA SER A 392 -1.25 -20.26 -4.16
C SER A 392 -2.33 -19.42 -4.85
N THR A 393 -2.70 -18.34 -4.21
CA THR A 393 -3.68 -17.38 -4.76
C THR A 393 -3.01 -16.21 -5.50
N GLY A 394 -1.67 -16.28 -5.72
CA GLY A 394 -0.92 -15.22 -6.42
C GLY A 394 -0.83 -13.95 -5.57
N LYS A 395 -0.56 -14.11 -4.28
CA LYS A 395 -0.49 -13.00 -3.31
C LYS A 395 0.88 -12.89 -2.64
N ALA A 396 1.92 -13.38 -3.29
CA ALA A 396 3.26 -13.17 -2.79
C ALA A 396 3.67 -11.69 -2.90
N SER A 397 4.23 -11.16 -1.82
CA SER A 397 4.83 -9.83 -1.79
C SER A 397 6.31 -9.96 -1.44
N ARG A 398 7.18 -9.39 -2.27
CA ARG A 398 8.62 -9.53 -2.13
C ARG A 398 9.36 -8.22 -2.29
N GLY A 399 10.23 -7.91 -1.34
CA GLY A 399 11.30 -6.93 -1.49
C GLY A 399 12.54 -7.53 -2.16
N LEU A 400 13.70 -6.91 -1.96
CA LEU A 400 14.99 -7.35 -2.48
C LEU A 400 15.55 -8.54 -1.69
N ALA A 401 15.45 -8.51 -0.37
CA ALA A 401 15.96 -9.54 0.53
C ALA A 401 14.82 -10.24 1.27
N GLY A 402 15.07 -11.48 1.70
CA GLY A 402 14.13 -12.29 2.44
C GLY A 402 13.21 -13.16 1.57
N ALA A 403 12.44 -14.01 2.24
CA ALA A 403 11.39 -14.81 1.60
C ALA A 403 10.19 -13.91 1.26
N PRO A 404 9.41 -14.24 0.21
CA PRO A 404 8.16 -13.55 -0.06
C PRO A 404 7.19 -13.64 1.12
N GLY A 405 6.70 -12.48 1.57
CA GLY A 405 5.55 -12.38 2.47
C GLY A 405 4.24 -12.54 1.71
N ILE A 406 3.14 -12.13 2.35
CA ILE A 406 1.82 -12.07 1.73
C ILE A 406 1.42 -10.62 1.60
N GLY A 407 0.99 -10.21 0.41
CA GLY A 407 0.45 -8.90 0.09
C GLY A 407 -0.79 -9.04 -0.79
N GLY A 408 -1.49 -7.95 -0.99
CA GLY A 408 -2.66 -7.90 -1.88
C GLY A 408 -2.41 -7.14 -3.16
N GLY A 409 -3.37 -7.24 -4.06
CA GLY A 409 -3.55 -6.37 -5.21
C GLY A 409 -4.37 -5.13 -4.83
N ASN A 410 -5.37 -4.81 -5.63
CA ASN A 410 -6.35 -3.79 -5.26
C ASN A 410 -7.50 -4.49 -4.52
N TYR A 411 -7.66 -4.19 -3.24
CA TYR A 411 -8.74 -4.79 -2.47
C TYR A 411 -9.91 -3.81 -2.32
N PHE A 412 -11.11 -4.37 -2.33
CA PHE A 412 -12.31 -3.57 -2.14
C PHE A 412 -13.46 -4.37 -1.55
N LEU A 413 -14.34 -3.66 -0.85
CA LEU A 413 -15.66 -4.15 -0.50
C LEU A 413 -16.63 -3.76 -1.62
N GLU A 414 -17.43 -4.70 -2.11
CA GLU A 414 -18.47 -4.38 -3.10
C GLU A 414 -19.43 -3.31 -2.54
N PRO A 415 -19.72 -2.24 -3.31
CA PRO A 415 -20.57 -1.15 -2.85
C PRO A 415 -22.03 -1.59 -2.67
N GLY A 416 -22.71 -0.91 -1.75
CA GLY A 416 -24.16 -0.95 -1.62
C GLY A 416 -24.84 0.12 -2.46
N ASP A 417 -26.14 0.36 -2.19
CA ASP A 417 -26.97 1.31 -2.95
C ASP A 417 -27.14 2.67 -2.24
N ALA A 418 -26.92 2.73 -0.91
CA ALA A 418 -27.17 3.92 -0.11
C ALA A 418 -26.04 4.96 -0.26
N THR A 419 -26.39 6.25 -0.33
CA THR A 419 -25.36 7.29 -0.22
C THR A 419 -24.88 7.44 1.21
N PRO A 420 -23.67 8.01 1.45
CA PRO A 420 -23.20 8.31 2.80
C PRO A 420 -24.18 9.14 3.63
N GLU A 421 -24.84 10.11 3.00
CA GLU A 421 -25.85 10.96 3.65
C GLU A 421 -27.08 10.14 4.07
N GLN A 422 -27.55 9.21 3.24
CA GLN A 422 -28.66 8.31 3.59
C GLN A 422 -28.28 7.36 4.75
N ILE A 423 -27.03 6.89 4.79
CA ILE A 423 -26.52 6.06 5.90
C ILE A 423 -26.52 6.86 7.21
N ILE A 424 -26.04 8.11 7.18
CA ILE A 424 -26.03 9.02 8.33
C ILE A 424 -27.46 9.38 8.76
N ALA A 425 -28.34 9.70 7.80
CA ALA A 425 -29.75 10.01 8.07
C ALA A 425 -30.51 8.88 8.77
N GLY A 426 -30.07 7.64 8.59
CA GLY A 426 -30.61 6.46 9.28
C GLY A 426 -30.13 6.29 10.73
N VAL A 427 -29.38 7.23 11.30
CA VAL A 427 -28.82 7.17 12.66
C VAL A 427 -29.40 8.28 13.52
N SER A 428 -30.27 7.96 14.48
CA SER A 428 -30.86 8.95 15.37
C SER A 428 -29.86 9.53 16.38
N SER A 429 -28.93 8.71 16.88
CA SER A 429 -27.83 9.13 17.76
C SER A 429 -26.66 8.15 17.55
N GLY A 430 -25.48 8.63 17.22
CA GLY A 430 -24.32 7.82 16.90
C GLY A 430 -23.07 8.63 16.60
N PHE A 431 -22.06 7.95 16.08
CA PHE A 431 -20.75 8.57 15.84
C PHE A 431 -20.31 8.36 14.38
N TYR A 432 -19.95 9.44 13.70
CA TYR A 432 -19.36 9.43 12.36
C TYR A 432 -17.84 9.58 12.47
N VAL A 433 -17.11 8.51 12.17
CA VAL A 433 -15.65 8.41 12.29
C VAL A 433 -14.98 9.04 11.09
N LEU A 434 -14.15 10.04 11.33
CA LEU A 434 -13.35 10.73 10.31
C LEU A 434 -11.84 10.52 10.49
N GLN A 435 -11.43 10.03 11.67
CA GLN A 435 -10.04 9.68 11.95
C GLN A 435 -10.00 8.55 12.99
N THR A 436 -9.07 7.61 12.80
CA THR A 436 -8.71 6.60 13.79
C THR A 436 -7.23 6.72 14.16
N MET A 437 -6.87 6.33 15.38
CA MET A 437 -5.52 6.43 15.93
C MET A 437 -5.17 5.19 16.73
N GLY A 438 -3.88 4.80 16.70
CA GLY A 438 -3.37 3.68 17.49
C GLY A 438 -3.50 2.33 16.78
N HIS A 439 -2.98 1.29 17.45
CA HIS A 439 -2.84 -0.08 16.92
C HIS A 439 -3.59 -1.12 17.76
N GLY A 440 -4.74 -0.75 18.32
CA GLY A 440 -5.52 -1.59 19.23
C GLY A 440 -6.34 -2.68 18.53
N VAL A 441 -5.73 -3.45 17.62
CA VAL A 441 -6.36 -4.57 16.92
C VAL A 441 -5.59 -5.86 17.19
N ASN A 442 -6.29 -6.88 17.69
CA ASN A 442 -5.74 -8.20 17.91
C ASN A 442 -6.47 -9.23 17.03
N LEU A 443 -5.80 -9.73 16.00
CA LEU A 443 -6.38 -10.70 15.06
C LEU A 443 -6.54 -12.11 15.67
N VAL A 444 -5.93 -12.42 16.82
CA VAL A 444 -6.09 -13.73 17.50
C VAL A 444 -7.40 -13.78 18.27
N THR A 445 -7.66 -12.75 19.07
CA THR A 445 -8.87 -12.66 19.91
C THR A 445 -10.04 -12.00 19.19
N GLY A 446 -9.75 -11.14 18.24
CA GLY A 446 -10.70 -10.28 17.54
C GLY A 446 -10.91 -8.93 18.21
N ASP A 447 -10.18 -8.62 19.28
CA ASP A 447 -10.37 -7.35 19.99
C ASP A 447 -9.99 -6.17 19.10
N TYR A 448 -10.86 -5.18 19.08
CA TYR A 448 -10.73 -3.93 18.35
C TYR A 448 -10.93 -2.77 19.30
N SER A 449 -9.91 -1.95 19.50
CA SER A 449 -9.95 -0.77 20.37
C SER A 449 -9.03 0.31 19.83
N VAL A 450 -9.59 1.31 19.18
CA VAL A 450 -8.83 2.38 18.52
C VAL A 450 -9.29 3.75 18.98
N GLY A 451 -8.35 4.66 19.16
CA GLY A 451 -8.67 6.07 19.37
C GLY A 451 -9.37 6.64 18.13
N ALA A 452 -10.31 7.54 18.30
CA ALA A 452 -11.06 8.11 17.20
C ALA A 452 -11.38 9.61 17.39
N ALA A 453 -11.58 10.26 16.24
CA ALA A 453 -12.17 11.60 16.14
C ALA A 453 -13.15 11.65 14.96
N GLY A 454 -14.15 12.50 15.06
CA GLY A 454 -15.18 12.58 14.03
C GLY A 454 -16.30 13.55 14.42
N LEU A 455 -17.52 13.23 14.01
CA LEU A 455 -18.71 14.03 14.29
C LEU A 455 -19.74 13.19 15.04
N TRP A 456 -20.35 13.75 16.06
CA TRP A 456 -21.52 13.15 16.67
C TRP A 456 -22.73 13.33 15.76
N ILE A 457 -23.55 12.31 15.64
CA ILE A 457 -24.78 12.33 14.85
C ILE A 457 -25.96 12.51 15.81
N GLU A 458 -26.82 13.49 15.54
CA GLU A 458 -28.10 13.67 16.21
C GLU A 458 -29.21 13.83 15.18
N ASN A 459 -30.27 13.05 15.33
CA ASN A 459 -31.45 13.09 14.45
C ASN A 459 -31.12 12.94 12.95
N GLY A 460 -30.13 12.10 12.62
CA GLY A 460 -29.73 11.84 11.24
C GLY A 460 -28.80 12.86 10.61
N GLU A 461 -28.26 13.81 11.40
CA GLU A 461 -27.35 14.86 10.91
C GLU A 461 -26.08 14.95 11.75
N PRO A 462 -24.92 15.29 11.16
CA PRO A 462 -23.71 15.58 11.90
C PRO A 462 -23.90 16.86 12.73
N ALA A 463 -23.84 16.75 14.07
CA ALA A 463 -24.20 17.83 14.99
C ALA A 463 -22.98 18.62 15.50
N PHE A 464 -21.94 17.95 16.00
CA PHE A 464 -20.74 18.60 16.55
C PHE A 464 -19.52 17.67 16.48
N PRO A 465 -18.30 18.25 16.44
CA PRO A 465 -17.07 17.44 16.42
C PRO A 465 -16.77 16.80 17.78
N VAL A 466 -16.21 15.60 17.70
CA VAL A 466 -15.85 14.77 18.86
C VAL A 466 -14.42 14.29 18.69
N GLU A 467 -13.64 14.33 19.77
CA GLU A 467 -12.28 13.82 19.81
C GLU A 467 -11.93 13.18 21.17
N GLN A 468 -10.73 12.61 21.26
CA GLN A 468 -10.22 11.97 22.48
C GLN A 468 -11.17 10.87 23.01
N ILE A 469 -11.72 10.10 22.11
CA ILE A 469 -12.56 8.95 22.40
C ILE A 469 -11.92 7.66 21.88
N THR A 470 -12.44 6.54 22.34
CA THR A 470 -12.07 5.20 21.85
C THR A 470 -13.31 4.52 21.30
N ILE A 471 -13.15 3.86 20.13
CA ILE A 471 -14.16 2.92 19.60
C ILE A 471 -13.69 1.52 19.94
N ALA A 472 -14.54 0.73 20.60
CA ALA A 472 -14.22 -0.62 21.01
C ALA A 472 -15.30 -1.63 20.60
N GLY A 473 -14.85 -2.85 20.29
CA GLY A 473 -15.69 -4.00 19.93
C GLY A 473 -14.88 -5.26 19.68
N ASN A 474 -15.51 -6.28 19.12
CA ASN A 474 -14.83 -7.47 18.65
C ASN A 474 -15.03 -7.66 17.14
N LEU A 475 -13.98 -7.92 16.38
CA LEU A 475 -14.02 -8.03 14.91
C LEU A 475 -15.02 -9.09 14.44
N LYS A 476 -15.19 -10.20 15.17
CA LYS A 476 -16.17 -11.24 14.83
C LYS A 476 -17.59 -10.67 14.84
N GLU A 477 -17.92 -9.83 15.83
CA GLU A 477 -19.22 -9.16 15.92
C GLU A 477 -19.31 -7.99 14.91
N ILE A 478 -18.25 -7.19 14.79
CA ILE A 478 -18.19 -6.03 13.91
C ILE A 478 -18.51 -6.44 12.46
N PHE A 479 -17.87 -7.48 11.93
CA PHE A 479 -18.09 -7.92 10.55
C PHE A 479 -19.51 -8.45 10.31
N HIS A 480 -20.17 -9.02 11.33
CA HIS A 480 -21.57 -9.45 11.24
C HIS A 480 -22.56 -8.29 11.38
N ASN A 481 -22.18 -7.24 12.12
CA ASN A 481 -23.05 -6.12 12.45
C ASN A 481 -22.88 -4.90 11.51
N ILE A 482 -22.23 -5.08 10.36
CA ILE A 482 -22.22 -4.06 9.29
C ILE A 482 -23.63 -4.01 8.70
N ALA A 483 -24.40 -3.00 9.10
CA ALA A 483 -25.81 -2.86 8.76
C ALA A 483 -26.06 -2.13 7.43
N ALA A 484 -25.12 -1.26 7.00
CA ALA A 484 -25.23 -0.55 5.73
C ALA A 484 -23.86 -0.35 5.09
N ILE A 485 -23.84 -0.37 3.77
CA ILE A 485 -22.67 -0.16 2.91
C ILE A 485 -23.03 0.95 1.92
N GLY A 486 -22.14 1.93 1.78
CA GLY A 486 -22.32 3.06 0.88
C GLY A 486 -22.09 2.71 -0.59
N ASN A 487 -22.47 3.64 -1.46
CA ASN A 487 -22.22 3.56 -2.89
C ASN A 487 -20.98 4.38 -3.33
N ASP A 488 -20.25 4.94 -2.35
CA ASP A 488 -19.11 5.84 -2.51
C ASP A 488 -17.77 5.12 -2.60
N LEU A 489 -17.70 4.01 -3.35
CA LEU A 489 -16.46 3.28 -3.58
C LEU A 489 -15.49 4.11 -4.43
N GLU A 490 -14.37 4.51 -3.85
CA GLU A 490 -13.34 5.28 -4.53
C GLU A 490 -11.94 4.75 -4.20
N PHE A 491 -11.15 4.48 -5.26
CA PHE A 491 -9.75 4.06 -5.12
C PHE A 491 -8.81 5.27 -5.05
N ARG A 492 -8.34 5.59 -3.84
CA ARG A 492 -7.29 6.60 -3.58
C ARG A 492 -5.93 5.97 -3.26
N GLY A 493 -5.83 4.65 -3.37
CA GLY A 493 -4.66 3.80 -3.12
C GLY A 493 -4.99 2.38 -3.56
N ALA A 494 -4.25 1.39 -3.08
CA ALA A 494 -4.51 -0.02 -3.39
C ALA A 494 -5.78 -0.58 -2.74
N GLY A 495 -6.36 0.09 -1.76
CA GLY A 495 -7.60 -0.35 -1.10
C GLY A 495 -8.72 0.66 -1.22
N ALA A 496 -9.95 0.19 -1.43
CA ALA A 496 -11.16 1.00 -1.44
C ALA A 496 -12.29 0.31 -0.66
N VAL A 497 -12.96 1.05 0.19
CA VAL A 497 -14.11 0.58 0.97
C VAL A 497 -15.10 1.73 1.05
N PRO A 498 -16.36 1.53 0.73
CA PRO A 498 -17.39 2.57 0.88
C PRO A 498 -17.62 2.94 2.35
N THR A 499 -18.36 4.01 2.59
CA THR A 499 -18.89 4.34 3.91
C THR A 499 -19.65 3.16 4.51
N LEU A 500 -19.38 2.83 5.79
CA LEU A 500 -19.99 1.71 6.50
C LEU A 500 -20.72 2.17 7.75
N ARG A 501 -21.89 1.58 8.04
CA ARG A 501 -22.52 1.67 9.36
C ARG A 501 -22.42 0.32 10.08
N VAL A 502 -21.84 0.36 11.29
CA VAL A 502 -21.71 -0.79 12.18
C VAL A 502 -22.57 -0.55 13.41
N GLU A 503 -23.40 -1.54 13.75
CA GLU A 503 -24.26 -1.45 14.93
C GLU A 503 -23.56 -1.90 16.19
N GLY A 504 -23.89 -1.23 17.29
CA GLY A 504 -23.58 -1.71 18.65
C GLY A 504 -22.11 -1.66 19.04
N LEU A 505 -21.32 -0.72 18.52
CA LEU A 505 -19.97 -0.46 19.02
C LEU A 505 -20.01 0.38 20.30
N THR A 506 -18.99 0.21 21.15
CA THR A 506 -18.81 1.07 22.33
C THR A 506 -17.98 2.29 21.92
N VAL A 507 -18.53 3.48 22.14
CA VAL A 507 -17.82 4.75 22.06
C VAL A 507 -17.54 5.20 23.49
N ALA A 508 -16.25 5.23 23.87
CA ALA A 508 -15.81 5.57 25.22
C ALA A 508 -15.08 6.90 25.22
N GLY A 509 -15.60 7.91 25.90
CA GLY A 509 -15.03 9.26 25.94
C GLY A 509 -14.75 9.81 27.35
N SER A 510 -15.43 9.37 28.36
CA SER A 510 -15.24 9.77 29.76
C SER A 510 -15.79 8.74 30.71
#